data_e1347d6aaf3a2e7f9dd246e71a88c533
#
_entry.id   e1347d6aaf3a2e7f9dd246e71a88c533
#
_cell.length_a   1.000
_cell.length_b   1.000
_cell.length_c   1.000
_cell.angle_alpha   90.00
_cell.angle_beta   90.00
_cell.angle_gamma   90.00
#
_symmetry.space_group_name_H-M   'P 1'
#
loop_
_entity.id
_entity.type
_entity.pdbx_description
1 polymer ?
#
loop_
_entity_poly.entity_id
_entity_poly.type
_entity_poly.pdbx_seq_one_letter_code
_entity_poly.pdbx_strand_id
1 'polypeptide(L)'
;MRKSAKVLAAATLFAAGTVLAHPAPAMAAAYTPEAACAKESGRGGWTHVKDNRRALKNGRSTWGYVYLMWNRGLQKNCVTVIKTAYAGTPTYTQAILHVPGGGAYRDPGTLTKKKYRYYAAAIGYGKGECVDFEGHTTDTRRDYGIASARRGKFMNCG
;
A
#
# COMPACT_ATOMS: atom_id res chain seq x y z
N MET A 1 -62.97 -52.29 -28.09
CA MET A 1 -61.95 -51.39 -28.65
C MET A 1 -61.47 -50.48 -27.58
N ARG A 2 -60.33 -50.72 -26.94
CA ARG A 2 -59.74 -49.90 -25.90
C ARG A 2 -58.61 -49.05 -26.51
N LYS A 3 -58.75 -47.70 -26.44
CA LYS A 3 -57.71 -46.76 -26.87
C LYS A 3 -56.83 -46.43 -25.67
N SER A 4 -55.57 -46.85 -25.76
CA SER A 4 -54.54 -46.51 -24.78
C SER A 4 -53.98 -45.13 -25.06
N ALA A 5 -54.13 -44.18 -24.11
CA ALA A 5 -53.50 -42.88 -24.15
C ALA A 5 -52.05 -43.01 -23.59
N LYS A 6 -51.06 -42.63 -24.39
CA LYS A 6 -49.66 -42.52 -23.96
C LYS A 6 -49.42 -41.13 -23.39
N VAL A 7 -49.11 -41.07 -22.07
CA VAL A 7 -48.68 -39.84 -21.39
C VAL A 7 -47.20 -39.68 -21.62
N LEU A 8 -46.79 -38.59 -22.30
CA LEU A 8 -45.37 -38.18 -22.42
C LEU A 8 -45.05 -37.32 -21.19
N ALA A 9 -44.17 -37.81 -20.33
CA ALA A 9 -43.57 -37.03 -19.26
C ALA A 9 -42.38 -36.25 -19.82
N ALA A 10 -42.49 -34.90 -19.84
CA ALA A 10 -41.38 -34.03 -20.17
C ALA A 10 -40.54 -33.79 -18.89
N ALA A 11 -39.33 -34.31 -18.89
CA ALA A 11 -38.35 -34.03 -17.81
C ALA A 11 -37.66 -32.69 -18.09
N THR A 12 -37.96 -31.69 -17.30
CA THR A 12 -37.23 -30.39 -17.28
C THR A 12 -35.93 -30.55 -16.48
N LEU A 13 -34.81 -30.54 -17.16
CA LEU A 13 -33.47 -30.47 -16.56
C LEU A 13 -33.21 -29.02 -16.10
N PHE A 14 -33.24 -28.79 -14.79
CA PHE A 14 -32.73 -27.57 -14.19
C PHE A 14 -31.19 -27.65 -14.16
N ALA A 15 -30.52 -26.92 -15.05
CA ALA A 15 -29.10 -26.70 -14.98
C ALA A 15 -28.82 -25.70 -13.82
N ALA A 16 -28.40 -26.23 -12.66
CA ALA A 16 -27.89 -25.43 -11.59
C ALA A 16 -26.53 -24.82 -11.98
N GLY A 17 -26.53 -23.57 -12.45
CA GLY A 17 -25.32 -22.80 -12.69
C GLY A 17 -24.61 -22.55 -11.37
N THR A 18 -23.52 -23.28 -11.10
CA THR A 18 -22.59 -22.95 -10.01
C THR A 18 -21.86 -21.68 -10.37
N VAL A 19 -22.24 -20.55 -9.77
CA VAL A 19 -21.48 -19.31 -9.78
C VAL A 19 -20.20 -19.57 -8.99
N LEU A 20 -19.10 -19.80 -9.68
CA LEU A 20 -17.77 -19.82 -9.08
C LEU A 20 -17.48 -18.41 -8.55
N ALA A 21 -17.75 -18.20 -7.26
CA ALA A 21 -17.30 -17.02 -6.56
C ALA A 21 -15.77 -17.03 -6.61
N HIS A 22 -15.19 -16.18 -7.45
CA HIS A 22 -13.75 -15.95 -7.44
C HIS A 22 -13.42 -15.32 -6.09
N PRO A 23 -12.56 -15.94 -5.26
CA PRO A 23 -12.11 -15.29 -4.04
C PRO A 23 -11.43 -13.98 -4.44
N ALA A 24 -11.97 -12.85 -3.98
CA ALA A 24 -11.29 -11.57 -4.11
C ALA A 24 -9.87 -11.74 -3.53
N PRO A 25 -8.82 -11.24 -4.21
CA PRO A 25 -7.45 -11.47 -3.78
C PRO A 25 -7.26 -10.90 -2.37
N ALA A 26 -7.08 -11.79 -1.40
CA ALA A 26 -6.79 -11.49 0.01
C ALA A 26 -5.40 -10.83 0.23
N MET A 27 -4.84 -10.20 -0.80
CA MET A 27 -3.46 -9.71 -0.86
C MET A 27 -3.29 -8.27 -0.34
N ALA A 28 -4.38 -7.53 -0.11
CA ALA A 28 -4.27 -6.16 0.42
C ALA A 28 -3.97 -6.11 1.94
N ALA A 29 -4.12 -7.23 2.66
CA ALA A 29 -3.81 -7.35 4.09
C ALA A 29 -2.34 -7.72 4.38
N ALA A 30 -1.51 -7.93 3.36
CA ALA A 30 -0.21 -8.59 3.52
C ALA A 30 0.91 -7.67 4.05
N TYR A 31 0.76 -6.34 4.03
CA TYR A 31 1.82 -5.42 4.46
C TYR A 31 1.26 -4.34 5.36
N THR A 32 1.50 -4.48 6.67
CA THR A 32 1.30 -3.39 7.62
C THR A 32 2.50 -2.42 7.57
N PRO A 33 2.34 -1.17 8.01
CA PRO A 33 3.47 -0.24 8.11
C PRO A 33 4.62 -0.78 8.97
N GLU A 34 4.28 -1.46 10.08
CA GLU A 34 5.24 -2.11 10.99
C GLU A 34 6.02 -3.20 10.27
N ALA A 35 5.33 -4.08 9.55
CA ALA A 35 5.95 -5.18 8.82
C ALA A 35 6.86 -4.68 7.67
N ALA A 36 6.44 -3.62 6.96
CA ALA A 36 7.24 -3.01 5.91
C ALA A 36 8.54 -2.40 6.47
N CYS A 37 8.45 -1.62 7.55
CA CYS A 37 9.61 -1.04 8.22
C CYS A 37 10.50 -2.11 8.86
N ALA A 38 9.92 -3.17 9.45
CA ALA A 38 10.66 -4.27 10.02
C ALA A 38 11.47 -5.03 8.95
N LYS A 39 10.86 -5.30 7.80
CA LYS A 39 11.51 -5.96 6.68
C LYS A 39 12.67 -5.13 6.12
N GLU A 40 12.48 -3.82 5.96
CA GLU A 40 13.51 -2.92 5.43
C GLU A 40 14.69 -2.74 6.39
N SER A 41 14.42 -2.68 7.70
CA SER A 41 15.47 -2.52 8.74
C SER A 41 16.11 -3.81 9.19
N GLY A 42 15.51 -4.97 8.93
CA GLY A 42 15.84 -6.24 9.57
C GLY A 42 15.51 -6.29 11.08
N ARG A 43 14.72 -5.34 11.60
CA ARG A 43 14.39 -5.20 13.01
C ARG A 43 12.93 -4.86 13.24
N GLY A 44 12.27 -5.58 14.17
CA GLY A 44 10.94 -5.25 14.67
C GLY A 44 10.94 -4.07 15.65
N GLY A 45 9.78 -3.85 16.30
CA GLY A 45 9.62 -2.79 17.32
C GLY A 45 9.31 -1.41 16.75
N TRP A 46 8.74 -1.35 15.55
CA TRP A 46 8.22 -0.13 14.94
C TRP A 46 6.84 0.21 15.50
N THR A 47 6.63 1.46 15.87
CA THR A 47 5.38 1.96 16.47
C THR A 47 4.88 3.18 15.72
N HIS A 48 3.57 3.37 15.72
CA HIS A 48 2.95 4.58 15.19
C HIS A 48 3.31 5.79 16.04
N VAL A 49 3.56 6.92 15.40
CA VAL A 49 3.69 8.21 16.06
C VAL A 49 2.42 9.05 15.90
N LYS A 50 2.28 10.13 16.66
CA LYS A 50 1.16 11.07 16.50
C LYS A 50 1.17 11.68 15.09
N ASP A 51 -0.02 11.79 14.47
CA ASP A 51 -0.21 12.39 13.14
C ASP A 51 0.64 11.73 12.04
N ASN A 52 0.66 10.41 12.04
CA ASN A 52 1.59 9.57 11.28
C ASN A 52 1.12 9.13 9.91
N ARG A 53 -0.09 9.50 9.44
CA ARG A 53 -0.66 8.94 8.21
C ARG A 53 -1.22 10.01 7.29
N ARG A 54 -1.00 9.84 5.97
CA ARG A 54 -1.68 10.59 4.91
C ARG A 54 -2.15 9.65 3.80
N ALA A 55 -3.32 9.95 3.23
CA ALA A 55 -3.81 9.24 2.05
C ALA A 55 -3.13 9.80 0.79
N LEU A 56 -2.57 8.91 -0.03
CA LEU A 56 -2.03 9.27 -1.34
C LEU A 56 -3.20 9.50 -2.30
N LYS A 57 -3.36 10.72 -2.78
CA LYS A 57 -4.47 11.13 -3.63
C LYS A 57 -4.04 11.39 -5.06
N ASN A 58 -4.86 10.92 -6.01
CA ASN A 58 -4.90 11.37 -7.38
C ASN A 58 -6.35 11.82 -7.67
N GLY A 59 -6.60 13.11 -7.67
CA GLY A 59 -7.95 13.66 -7.67
C GLY A 59 -8.77 13.14 -6.45
N ARG A 60 -9.92 12.55 -6.70
CA ARG A 60 -10.79 11.97 -5.66
C ARG A 60 -10.39 10.55 -5.23
N SER A 61 -9.52 9.88 -5.99
CA SER A 61 -9.12 8.49 -5.73
C SER A 61 -7.98 8.40 -4.72
N THR A 62 -8.07 7.42 -3.82
CA THR A 62 -6.98 7.06 -2.89
C THR A 62 -6.27 5.83 -3.42
N TRP A 63 -4.95 5.91 -3.65
CA TRP A 63 -4.15 4.82 -4.20
C TRP A 63 -3.26 4.12 -3.17
N GLY A 64 -3.25 4.62 -1.95
CA GLY A 64 -2.48 4.08 -0.85
C GLY A 64 -2.38 5.07 0.30
N TYR A 65 -1.48 4.76 1.20
CA TYR A 65 -1.21 5.61 2.36
C TYR A 65 0.29 5.68 2.61
N VAL A 66 0.77 6.84 3.04
CA VAL A 66 2.10 7.01 3.59
C VAL A 66 2.02 7.10 5.11
N TYR A 67 2.94 6.42 5.79
CA TYR A 67 3.02 6.35 7.25
C TYR A 67 4.40 6.76 7.75
N LEU A 68 4.43 7.36 8.94
CA LEU A 68 5.64 7.60 9.71
C LEU A 68 5.65 6.68 10.94
N MET A 69 6.72 5.94 11.12
CA MET A 69 6.92 5.00 12.22
C MET A 69 8.18 5.37 13.00
N TRP A 70 8.22 5.03 14.28
CA TRP A 70 9.38 5.19 15.16
C TRP A 70 9.85 3.86 15.72
N ASN A 71 11.15 3.68 15.80
CA ASN A 71 11.77 2.57 16.51
C ASN A 71 12.69 3.10 17.61
N ARG A 72 12.27 2.91 18.87
CA ARG A 72 13.03 3.37 20.04
C ARG A 72 14.39 2.69 20.15
N GLY A 73 14.48 1.39 19.88
CA GLY A 73 15.71 0.62 19.98
C GLY A 73 16.76 1.04 18.95
N LEU A 74 16.32 1.38 17.72
CA LEU A 74 17.19 1.87 16.66
C LEU A 74 17.39 3.39 16.70
N GLN A 75 16.53 4.13 17.41
CA GLN A 75 16.45 5.59 17.41
C GLN A 75 16.30 6.15 15.99
N LYS A 76 15.46 5.49 15.18
CA LYS A 76 15.23 5.82 13.77
C LYS A 76 13.75 6.00 13.48
N ASN A 77 13.49 6.83 12.48
CA ASN A 77 12.20 6.92 11.82
C ASN A 77 12.20 6.06 10.55
N CYS A 78 11.02 5.52 10.22
CA CYS A 78 10.75 4.86 8.95
C CYS A 78 9.53 5.53 8.32
N VAL A 79 9.66 5.96 7.08
CA VAL A 79 8.51 6.33 6.26
C VAL A 79 8.21 5.17 5.33
N THR A 80 6.97 4.71 5.31
CA THR A 80 6.56 3.66 4.38
C THR A 80 5.31 4.06 3.62
N VAL A 81 5.31 3.79 2.31
CA VAL A 81 4.15 3.89 1.42
C VAL A 81 3.58 2.50 1.23
N ILE A 82 2.33 2.30 1.64
CA ILE A 82 1.58 1.05 1.41
C ILE A 82 0.57 1.30 0.29
N LYS A 83 0.68 0.54 -0.79
CA LYS A 83 -0.21 0.61 -1.94
C LYS A 83 -1.53 -0.10 -1.65
N THR A 84 -2.65 0.52 -2.03
CA THR A 84 -3.98 -0.11 -2.06
C THR A 84 -4.47 -0.26 -3.51
N ALA A 85 -4.28 0.76 -4.34
CA ALA A 85 -4.43 0.62 -5.79
C ALA A 85 -3.13 0.06 -6.40
N TYR A 86 -3.28 -0.72 -7.46
CA TYR A 86 -2.15 -1.39 -8.16
C TYR A 86 -1.26 -2.25 -7.24
N ALA A 87 -1.78 -2.70 -6.09
CA ALA A 87 -1.09 -3.65 -5.22
C ALA A 87 -0.84 -4.96 -6.00
N GLY A 88 0.39 -5.49 -5.91
CA GLY A 88 0.84 -6.62 -6.70
C GLY A 88 1.43 -6.26 -8.08
N THR A 89 1.14 -5.08 -8.62
CA THR A 89 1.70 -4.60 -9.89
C THR A 89 2.89 -3.68 -9.64
N PRO A 90 4.05 -3.90 -10.29
CA PRO A 90 5.22 -3.03 -10.13
C PRO A 90 4.94 -1.63 -10.69
N THR A 91 4.89 -0.63 -9.83
CA THR A 91 4.81 0.80 -10.20
C THR A 91 5.86 1.59 -9.44
N TYR A 92 6.23 2.76 -9.95
CA TYR A 92 7.09 3.66 -9.19
C TYR A 92 6.36 4.05 -7.91
N THR A 93 7.00 3.80 -6.78
CA THR A 93 6.46 4.08 -5.45
C THR A 93 7.62 4.57 -4.60
N GLN A 94 7.48 5.72 -3.95
CA GLN A 94 8.58 6.33 -3.19
C GLN A 94 8.11 6.73 -1.81
N ALA A 95 8.92 6.40 -0.81
CA ALA A 95 8.83 6.88 0.56
C ALA A 95 9.94 7.90 0.81
N ILE A 96 9.63 9.02 1.49
CA ILE A 96 10.58 10.09 1.76
C ILE A 96 10.44 10.53 3.21
N LEU A 97 11.53 10.45 3.96
CA LEU A 97 11.68 11.02 5.29
C LEU A 97 12.50 12.31 5.16
N HIS A 98 11.90 13.45 5.44
CA HIS A 98 12.56 14.76 5.47
C HIS A 98 13.09 15.04 6.86
N VAL A 99 14.32 15.55 6.93
CA VAL A 99 14.96 16.05 8.15
C VAL A 99 15.26 17.54 8.00
N PRO A 100 15.38 18.30 9.09
CA PRO A 100 15.73 19.73 9.05
C PRO A 100 17.03 19.97 8.27
N GLY A 101 17.19 21.16 7.72
CA GLY A 101 18.37 21.51 6.91
C GLY A 101 18.32 21.02 5.47
N GLY A 102 17.17 20.51 5.00
CA GLY A 102 16.98 20.10 3.60
C GLY A 102 17.42 18.67 3.26
N GLY A 103 17.84 17.88 4.27
CA GLY A 103 18.18 16.48 4.09
C GLY A 103 16.93 15.60 3.90
N ALA A 104 17.10 14.46 3.21
CA ALA A 104 16.05 13.47 3.11
C ALA A 104 16.59 12.06 2.88
N TYR A 105 15.98 11.08 3.53
CA TYR A 105 16.14 9.65 3.22
C TYR A 105 15.03 9.23 2.26
N ARG A 106 15.36 8.51 1.20
CA ARG A 106 14.43 8.13 0.13
C ARG A 106 14.57 6.66 -0.25
N ASP A 107 13.45 6.00 -0.48
CA ASP A 107 13.38 4.70 -1.11
C ASP A 107 12.28 4.70 -2.19
N PRO A 108 12.59 4.48 -3.47
CA PRO A 108 13.94 4.40 -4.02
C PRO A 108 14.66 5.76 -3.98
N GLY A 109 15.99 5.73 -4.00
CA GLY A 109 16.81 6.94 -4.18
C GLY A 109 16.48 7.66 -5.49
N THR A 110 16.87 8.94 -5.60
CA THR A 110 16.48 9.84 -6.71
C THR A 110 16.93 9.37 -8.09
N LEU A 111 17.98 8.57 -8.18
CA LEU A 111 18.55 8.11 -9.45
C LEU A 111 18.11 6.71 -9.87
N THR A 112 17.19 6.08 -9.14
CA THR A 112 16.76 4.72 -9.45
C THR A 112 15.39 4.69 -10.08
N LYS A 113 15.19 3.79 -11.08
CA LYS A 113 13.89 3.49 -11.70
C LYS A 113 13.22 2.28 -11.03
N LYS A 114 13.62 1.94 -9.79
CA LYS A 114 13.08 0.80 -9.06
C LYS A 114 11.57 0.91 -8.88
N LYS A 115 10.86 -0.17 -9.15
CA LYS A 115 9.41 -0.28 -9.02
C LYS A 115 9.06 -1.25 -7.90
N TYR A 116 7.98 -0.98 -7.20
CA TYR A 116 7.52 -1.77 -6.06
C TYR A 116 6.13 -2.36 -6.33
N ARG A 117 5.93 -3.61 -5.89
CA ARG A 117 4.64 -4.29 -6.01
C ARG A 117 3.66 -3.85 -4.91
N TYR A 118 4.14 -3.69 -3.68
CA TYR A 118 3.27 -3.52 -2.51
C TYR A 118 3.59 -2.28 -1.68
N TYR A 119 4.88 -2.03 -1.40
CA TYR A 119 5.31 -0.91 -0.57
C TYR A 119 6.72 -0.44 -0.94
N ALA A 120 7.05 0.78 -0.54
CA ALA A 120 8.40 1.33 -0.43
C ALA A 120 8.63 1.79 1.01
N ALA A 121 9.86 1.71 1.52
CA ALA A 121 10.16 2.15 2.89
C ALA A 121 11.55 2.79 2.98
N ALA A 122 11.62 4.02 3.49
CA ALA A 122 12.85 4.77 3.74
C ALA A 122 13.11 4.89 5.24
N ILE A 123 14.31 4.54 5.67
CA ILE A 123 14.72 4.59 7.08
C ILE A 123 15.79 5.64 7.25
N GLY A 124 15.62 6.50 8.24
CA GLY A 124 16.56 7.53 8.59
C GLY A 124 16.73 7.71 10.08
N TYR A 125 17.83 8.35 10.47
CA TYR A 125 18.08 8.74 11.84
C TYR A 125 17.20 9.94 12.21
N GLY A 126 16.66 9.98 13.40
CA GLY A 126 15.74 11.04 13.82
C GLY A 126 15.73 11.33 15.32
N LYS A 127 16.73 10.82 16.07
CA LYS A 127 16.84 11.12 17.51
C LYS A 127 17.13 12.60 17.73
N GLY A 128 16.27 13.25 18.52
CA GLY A 128 16.42 14.67 18.84
C GLY A 128 16.07 15.62 17.69
N GLU A 129 15.56 15.12 16.57
CA GLU A 129 15.19 15.94 15.43
C GLU A 129 13.71 15.79 15.10
N CYS A 130 13.08 16.90 14.73
CA CYS A 130 11.74 16.87 14.16
C CYS A 130 11.82 16.35 12.72
N VAL A 131 10.86 15.55 12.30
CA VAL A 131 10.84 15.01 10.95
C VAL A 131 9.53 15.34 10.23
N ASP A 132 9.54 15.31 8.89
CA ASP A 132 8.37 15.36 8.05
C ASP A 132 8.40 14.15 7.10
N PHE A 133 7.27 13.78 6.53
CA PHE A 133 7.18 12.63 5.66
C PHE A 133 6.34 12.89 4.42
N GLU A 134 6.71 12.20 3.35
CA GLU A 134 6.07 12.29 2.04
C GLU A 134 6.05 10.92 1.37
N GLY A 135 5.07 10.70 0.51
CA GLY A 135 4.97 9.49 -0.28
C GLY A 135 4.35 9.71 -1.64
N HIS A 136 4.76 8.88 -2.61
CA HIS A 136 4.21 8.87 -3.97
C HIS A 136 3.97 7.44 -4.43
N THR A 137 2.98 7.26 -5.30
CA THR A 137 2.83 6.04 -6.11
C THR A 137 2.23 6.41 -7.46
N THR A 138 2.57 5.64 -8.51
CA THR A 138 2.08 5.86 -9.86
C THR A 138 1.17 4.71 -10.30
N ASP A 139 0.42 4.93 -11.37
CA ASP A 139 -0.26 3.87 -12.11
C ASP A 139 0.67 3.19 -13.15
N THR A 140 0.09 2.43 -14.05
CA THR A 140 0.81 1.64 -15.07
C THR A 140 0.82 2.28 -16.45
N ARG A 141 0.17 3.43 -16.64
CA ARG A 141 0.08 4.10 -17.92
C ARG A 141 1.43 4.66 -18.36
N ARG A 142 1.61 4.90 -19.66
CA ARG A 142 2.83 5.49 -20.21
C ARG A 142 3.07 6.90 -19.63
N ASP A 143 2.03 7.73 -19.65
CA ASP A 143 1.99 9.06 -19.02
C ASP A 143 1.32 8.94 -17.67
N TYR A 144 2.02 8.29 -16.75
CA TYR A 144 1.49 7.86 -15.47
C TYR A 144 0.91 9.00 -14.63
N GLY A 145 -0.27 8.74 -14.05
CA GLY A 145 -0.80 9.56 -12.98
C GLY A 145 0.00 9.34 -11.70
N ILE A 146 0.10 10.37 -10.87
CA ILE A 146 0.79 10.32 -9.57
C ILE A 146 -0.23 10.56 -8.47
N ALA A 147 -0.27 9.66 -7.50
CA ALA A 147 -0.92 9.89 -6.22
C ALA A 147 0.16 10.22 -5.18
N SER A 148 0.00 11.34 -4.50
CA SER A 148 0.99 11.83 -3.55
C SER A 148 0.35 12.37 -2.29
N ALA A 149 1.13 12.43 -1.22
CA ALA A 149 0.80 13.15 0.01
C ALA A 149 2.06 13.47 0.81
N ARG A 150 2.01 14.62 1.48
CA ARG A 150 3.02 15.06 2.44
C ARG A 150 2.33 15.62 3.68
N ARG A 151 2.93 15.48 4.85
CA ARG A 151 2.43 16.13 6.06
C ARG A 151 2.66 17.66 6.01
N GLY A 152 3.81 18.09 5.51
CA GLY A 152 4.15 19.49 5.25
C GLY A 152 4.62 20.27 6.47
N LYS A 153 4.91 19.60 7.57
CA LYS A 153 5.47 20.23 8.79
C LYS A 153 6.34 19.27 9.57
N PHE A 154 7.42 19.77 10.15
CA PHE A 154 8.30 19.01 11.01
C PHE A 154 7.67 18.82 12.40
N MET A 155 7.57 17.57 12.85
CA MET A 155 7.02 17.14 14.14
C MET A 155 7.73 15.85 14.58
N ASN A 156 7.30 15.30 15.74
CA ASN A 156 7.89 14.09 16.31
C ASN A 156 9.40 14.26 16.52
N CYS A 157 9.73 15.31 17.24
CA CYS A 157 11.08 15.66 17.67
C CYS A 157 11.47 14.69 18.80
N GLY A 158 12.11 13.59 18.52
CA GLY A 158 12.39 12.41 19.33
C GLY A 158 12.94 12.59 20.71
#